data_bbc6bf9b427f5da7c86d93190aae4be0
#
_entry.id   bbc6bf9b427f5da7c86d93190aae4be0
#
_cell.length_a   1.000
_cell.length_b   1.000
_cell.length_c   1.000
_cell.angle_alpha   90.00
_cell.angle_beta   90.00
_cell.angle_gamma   90.00
#
_symmetry.space_group_name_H-M   'P 1'
#
loop_
_entity.id
_entity.type
_entity.pdbx_description
1 polymer ?
#
loop_
_entity_poly.entity_id
_entity_poly.type
_entity_poly.pdbx_seq_one_letter_code
_entity_poly.pdbx_strand_id
1 'polypeptide(L)'
;MITHILLDIEGTTCPTSFVSDTLFPYADSHLEGFLNENRENNEIQSLIDEAWHEWQADHDQISKDLLSKALRENSSKIEKICGYLQHLITIDRKSSSLKDLQGRIWREGYEKGDISSSLYPETIEALSKLKQQGYILAVYSSGSISAQKLLYRHTTNGDQTAFFSHWFDTRTGNKKESKSYSDISIAMNIPVGKVMFVSDSCTECNAAKKAGMSVLFSLREGNPEQDPRDHKAIKDLRSLFDYLL
;
A
#
# COMPACT_ATOMS: atom_id res chain seq x y z
N MET A 1 -20.59 2.99 -20.61
CA MET A 1 -20.25 4.20 -19.85
C MET A 1 -19.63 3.78 -18.52
N ILE A 2 -18.50 4.36 -18.14
CA ILE A 2 -17.81 4.15 -16.86
C ILE A 2 -18.65 4.76 -15.73
N THR A 3 -18.73 4.08 -14.60
CA THR A 3 -19.44 4.54 -13.40
C THR A 3 -18.61 4.40 -12.13
N HIS A 4 -17.56 3.58 -12.15
CA HIS A 4 -16.69 3.31 -11.03
C HIS A 4 -15.24 3.59 -11.41
N ILE A 5 -14.51 4.23 -10.51
CA ILE A 5 -13.08 4.51 -10.66
C ILE A 5 -12.36 3.76 -9.55
N LEU A 6 -11.51 2.83 -9.93
CA LEU A 6 -10.63 2.07 -9.06
C LEU A 6 -9.23 2.69 -9.14
N LEU A 7 -8.71 3.17 -8.03
CA LEU A 7 -7.44 3.89 -7.97
C LEU A 7 -6.40 3.08 -7.20
N ASP A 8 -5.21 2.99 -7.74
CA ASP A 8 -4.03 2.69 -6.96
C ASP A 8 -3.65 3.90 -6.09
N ILE A 9 -2.78 3.72 -5.12
CA ILE A 9 -2.33 4.78 -4.19
C ILE A 9 -0.98 5.33 -4.65
N GLU A 10 0.06 4.52 -4.51
CA GLU A 10 1.45 4.90 -4.78
C GLU A 10 1.63 5.22 -6.26
N GLY A 11 2.26 6.36 -6.57
CA GLY A 11 2.43 6.80 -7.96
C GLY A 11 1.14 7.20 -8.68
N THR A 12 -0.01 7.15 -8.02
CA THR A 12 -1.32 7.49 -8.61
C THR A 12 -2.00 8.63 -7.87
N THR A 13 -2.30 8.48 -6.59
CA THR A 13 -2.89 9.52 -5.74
C THR A 13 -1.91 10.10 -4.74
N CYS A 14 -0.86 9.35 -4.42
CA CYS A 14 0.20 9.69 -3.48
C CYS A 14 1.57 9.42 -4.15
N PRO A 15 2.58 10.26 -3.94
CA PRO A 15 3.94 9.99 -4.44
C PRO A 15 4.50 8.67 -3.89
N THR A 16 5.21 7.90 -4.73
CA THR A 16 5.93 6.68 -4.30
C THR A 16 6.95 6.98 -3.21
N SER A 17 7.59 8.16 -3.27
CA SER A 17 8.53 8.65 -2.27
C SER A 17 7.93 8.78 -0.86
N PHE A 18 6.63 8.95 -0.70
CA PHE A 18 6.03 8.99 0.63
C PHE A 18 6.20 7.66 1.38
N VAL A 19 6.10 6.54 0.68
CA VAL A 19 6.30 5.21 1.29
C VAL A 19 7.78 4.97 1.57
N SER A 20 8.65 5.21 0.57
CA SER A 20 10.10 4.96 0.71
C SER A 20 10.80 5.93 1.68
N ASP A 21 10.41 7.20 1.68
CA ASP A 21 11.16 8.24 2.37
C ASP A 21 10.53 8.63 3.72
N THR A 22 9.28 8.21 3.97
CA THR A 22 8.58 8.52 5.22
C THR A 22 8.13 7.27 5.96
N LEU A 23 7.29 6.41 5.35
CA LEU A 23 6.67 5.30 6.07
C LEU A 23 7.66 4.22 6.47
N PHE A 24 8.52 3.78 5.55
CA PHE A 24 9.51 2.74 5.85
C PHE A 24 10.57 3.22 6.86
N PRO A 25 11.20 4.41 6.70
CA PRO A 25 12.12 4.92 7.69
C PRO A 25 11.49 5.15 9.07
N TYR A 26 10.22 5.59 9.10
CA TYR A 26 9.51 5.73 10.37
C TYR A 26 9.33 4.38 11.07
N ALA A 27 8.88 3.37 10.35
CA ALA A 27 8.72 2.02 10.90
C ALA A 27 10.07 1.45 11.38
N ASP A 28 11.13 1.59 10.58
CA ASP A 28 12.47 1.11 10.92
C ASP A 28 12.99 1.73 12.23
N SER A 29 12.91 3.05 12.36
CA SER A 29 13.42 3.79 13.53
C SER A 29 12.57 3.60 14.80
N HIS A 30 11.29 3.24 14.67
CA HIS A 30 10.38 3.07 15.82
C HIS A 30 10.13 1.61 16.21
N LEU A 31 10.63 0.65 15.38
CA LEU A 31 10.35 -0.77 15.56
C LEU A 31 10.75 -1.29 16.95
N GLU A 32 11.98 -1.05 17.38
CA GLU A 32 12.49 -1.55 18.65
C GLU A 32 11.75 -0.94 19.84
N GLY A 33 11.53 0.37 19.82
CA GLY A 33 10.75 1.07 20.86
C GLY A 33 9.33 0.52 20.96
N PHE A 34 8.64 0.37 19.82
CA PHE A 34 7.30 -0.18 19.74
C PHE A 34 7.23 -1.61 20.32
N LEU A 35 8.16 -2.48 19.96
CA LEU A 35 8.17 -3.87 20.45
C LEU A 35 8.44 -3.93 21.96
N ASN A 36 9.34 -3.07 22.49
CA ASN A 36 9.63 -2.99 23.92
C ASN A 36 8.44 -2.45 24.73
N GLU A 37 7.77 -1.41 24.25
CA GLU A 37 6.58 -0.82 24.90
C GLU A 37 5.40 -1.83 24.93
N ASN A 38 5.28 -2.64 23.88
CA ASN A 38 4.20 -3.61 23.73
C ASN A 38 4.60 -5.06 24.08
N ARG A 39 5.69 -5.26 24.82
CA ARG A 39 6.24 -6.59 25.12
C ARG A 39 5.28 -7.52 25.90
N GLU A 40 4.32 -6.98 26.64
CA GLU A 40 3.31 -7.75 27.38
C GLU A 40 2.04 -7.96 26.57
N ASN A 41 1.96 -7.44 25.34
CA ASN A 41 0.80 -7.59 24.47
C ASN A 41 0.85 -8.95 23.74
N ASN A 42 -0.10 -9.82 23.98
CA ASN A 42 -0.17 -11.16 23.41
C ASN A 42 -0.20 -11.17 21.86
N GLU A 43 -0.88 -10.21 21.23
CA GLU A 43 -0.92 -10.12 19.77
C GLU A 43 0.45 -9.73 19.20
N ILE A 44 1.17 -8.82 19.85
CA ILE A 44 2.52 -8.43 19.44
C ILE A 44 3.49 -9.60 19.66
N GLN A 45 3.37 -10.33 20.77
CA GLN A 45 4.17 -11.52 21.01
C GLN A 45 3.94 -12.60 19.93
N SER A 46 2.68 -12.81 19.50
CA SER A 46 2.38 -13.72 18.40
C SER A 46 3.06 -13.29 17.11
N LEU A 47 3.05 -11.99 16.77
CA LEU A 47 3.73 -11.48 15.57
C LEU A 47 5.26 -11.62 15.65
N ILE A 48 5.84 -11.44 16.85
CA ILE A 48 7.27 -11.69 17.09
C ILE A 48 7.59 -13.18 16.90
N ASP A 49 6.74 -14.08 17.38
CA ASP A 49 6.92 -15.52 17.23
C ASP A 49 6.80 -15.97 15.77
N GLU A 50 5.82 -15.44 15.05
CA GLU A 50 5.66 -15.66 13.61
C GLU A 50 6.88 -15.18 12.82
N ALA A 51 7.36 -13.95 13.09
CA ALA A 51 8.57 -13.41 12.47
C ALA A 51 9.81 -14.26 12.81
N TRP A 52 9.92 -14.77 14.02
CA TRP A 52 11.00 -15.67 14.43
C TRP A 52 10.99 -16.98 13.65
N HIS A 53 9.82 -17.60 13.47
CA HIS A 53 9.67 -18.81 12.65
C HIS A 53 9.99 -18.53 11.17
N GLU A 54 9.54 -17.40 10.64
CA GLU A 54 9.87 -16.96 9.28
C GLU A 54 11.40 -16.82 9.12
N TRP A 55 12.07 -16.17 10.09
CA TRP A 55 13.52 -16.01 10.08
C TRP A 55 14.27 -17.35 10.07
N GLN A 56 13.86 -18.30 10.91
CA GLN A 56 14.46 -19.62 10.95
C GLN A 56 14.33 -20.39 9.63
N ALA A 57 13.29 -20.13 8.86
CA ALA A 57 13.02 -20.73 7.56
C ALA A 57 13.56 -19.90 6.38
N ASP A 58 14.12 -18.71 6.61
CA ASP A 58 14.58 -17.82 5.55
C ASP A 58 15.84 -18.37 4.86
N HIS A 59 15.82 -18.32 3.52
CA HIS A 59 16.91 -18.80 2.68
C HIS A 59 17.87 -17.69 2.22
N ASP A 60 17.54 -16.43 2.49
CA ASP A 60 18.42 -15.29 2.20
C ASP A 60 19.73 -15.38 3.00
N GLN A 61 20.85 -15.08 2.34
CA GLN A 61 22.16 -15.25 2.97
C GLN A 61 22.38 -14.27 4.13
N ILE A 62 21.95 -13.02 3.98
CA ILE A 62 22.08 -12.01 5.04
C ILE A 62 21.20 -12.37 6.23
N SER A 63 19.98 -12.85 5.98
CA SER A 63 19.07 -13.35 7.02
C SER A 63 19.70 -14.50 7.81
N LYS A 64 20.38 -15.46 7.16
CA LYS A 64 21.10 -16.56 7.81
C LYS A 64 22.27 -16.08 8.65
N ASP A 65 23.04 -15.13 8.15
CA ASP A 65 24.19 -14.58 8.87
C ASP A 65 23.74 -13.81 10.11
N LEU A 66 22.65 -13.02 10.00
CA LEU A 66 22.00 -12.37 11.13
C LEU A 66 21.50 -13.37 12.17
N LEU A 67 20.84 -14.47 11.76
CA LEU A 67 20.37 -15.50 12.66
C LEU A 67 21.54 -16.18 13.41
N SER A 68 22.59 -16.51 12.68
CA SER A 68 23.79 -17.15 13.24
C SER A 68 24.48 -16.23 14.29
N LYS A 69 24.49 -14.93 14.06
CA LYS A 69 24.98 -13.95 15.00
C LYS A 69 24.07 -13.84 16.23
N ALA A 70 22.76 -13.68 16.00
CA ALA A 70 21.76 -13.55 17.05
C ALA A 70 21.73 -14.74 18.02
N LEU A 71 21.97 -15.97 17.53
CA LEU A 71 22.01 -17.16 18.37
C LEU A 71 23.23 -17.23 19.29
N ARG A 72 24.31 -16.48 19.00
CA ARG A 72 25.53 -16.38 19.81
C ARG A 72 25.49 -15.24 20.83
N GLU A 73 24.65 -14.26 20.60
CA GLU A 73 24.54 -13.07 21.44
C GLU A 73 23.64 -13.32 22.65
N ASN A 74 24.02 -12.77 23.79
CA ASN A 74 23.22 -12.79 25.03
C ASN A 74 22.32 -11.55 25.10
N SER A 75 21.54 -11.29 24.02
CA SER A 75 20.60 -10.18 23.93
C SER A 75 19.14 -10.69 24.02
N SER A 76 18.20 -9.79 24.24
CA SER A 76 16.78 -10.13 24.33
C SER A 76 16.23 -10.65 22.99
N LYS A 77 15.10 -11.37 23.02
CA LYS A 77 14.42 -11.81 21.81
C LYS A 77 14.00 -10.64 20.92
N ILE A 78 13.58 -9.52 21.55
CA ILE A 78 13.18 -8.30 20.83
C ILE A 78 14.36 -7.70 20.07
N GLU A 79 15.51 -7.48 20.74
CA GLU A 79 16.72 -6.96 20.08
C GLU A 79 17.15 -7.81 18.89
N LYS A 80 17.09 -9.14 19.05
CA LYS A 80 17.45 -10.09 17.96
C LYS A 80 16.51 -9.97 16.77
N ILE A 81 15.19 -9.99 17.01
CA ILE A 81 14.22 -9.96 15.94
C ILE A 81 14.17 -8.60 15.23
N CYS A 82 14.48 -7.50 15.92
CA CYS A 82 14.58 -6.17 15.31
C CYS A 82 15.57 -6.15 14.16
N GLY A 83 16.76 -6.71 14.31
CA GLY A 83 17.75 -6.76 13.24
C GLY A 83 17.27 -7.50 12.00
N TYR A 84 16.52 -8.58 12.16
CA TYR A 84 15.89 -9.29 11.05
C TYR A 84 14.79 -8.46 10.38
N LEU A 85 13.86 -7.93 11.16
CA LEU A 85 12.74 -7.13 10.63
C LEU A 85 13.22 -5.86 9.92
N GLN A 86 14.27 -5.19 10.44
CA GLN A 86 14.91 -4.04 9.79
C GLN A 86 15.57 -4.44 8.47
N HIS A 87 16.22 -5.61 8.40
CA HIS A 87 16.72 -6.14 7.14
C HIS A 87 15.57 -6.35 6.13
N LEU A 88 14.45 -6.93 6.55
CA LEU A 88 13.28 -7.12 5.69
C LEU A 88 12.71 -5.78 5.17
N ILE A 89 12.68 -4.73 6.01
CA ILE A 89 12.29 -3.37 5.59
C ILE A 89 13.22 -2.86 4.50
N THR A 90 14.53 -2.98 4.71
CA THR A 90 15.55 -2.50 3.76
C THR A 90 15.42 -3.12 2.37
N ILE A 91 15.04 -4.41 2.29
CA ILE A 91 14.88 -5.14 1.01
C ILE A 91 13.42 -5.18 0.51
N ASP A 92 12.51 -4.43 1.14
CA ASP A 92 11.06 -4.46 0.85
C ASP A 92 10.49 -5.89 0.77
N ARG A 93 10.91 -6.76 1.70
CA ARG A 93 10.43 -8.15 1.76
C ARG A 93 8.96 -8.20 2.18
N LYS A 94 8.17 -8.95 1.42
CA LYS A 94 6.75 -9.15 1.74
C LYS A 94 6.59 -10.24 2.82
N SER A 95 6.61 -9.81 4.08
CA SER A 95 6.36 -10.63 5.27
C SER A 95 5.04 -10.23 5.89
N SER A 96 4.22 -11.19 6.31
CA SER A 96 2.91 -10.92 6.94
C SER A 96 3.08 -10.31 8.32
N SER A 97 3.97 -10.86 9.15
CA SER A 97 4.25 -10.37 10.49
C SER A 97 4.83 -8.95 10.46
N LEU A 98 5.80 -8.68 9.56
CA LEU A 98 6.35 -7.34 9.37
C LEU A 98 5.27 -6.34 8.93
N LYS A 99 4.43 -6.72 7.97
CA LYS A 99 3.34 -5.85 7.48
C LYS A 99 2.37 -5.46 8.60
N ASP A 100 2.02 -6.39 9.47
CA ASP A 100 1.12 -6.12 10.58
C ASP A 100 1.79 -5.24 11.66
N LEU A 101 3.07 -5.47 11.96
CA LEU A 101 3.86 -4.61 12.86
C LEU A 101 3.99 -3.18 12.30
N GLN A 102 4.38 -3.04 11.03
CA GLN A 102 4.45 -1.74 10.36
C GLN A 102 3.10 -0.99 10.42
N GLY A 103 1.99 -1.70 10.15
CA GLY A 103 0.66 -1.10 10.20
C GLY A 103 0.29 -0.55 11.59
N ARG A 104 0.76 -1.19 12.68
CA ARG A 104 0.57 -0.72 14.06
C ARG A 104 1.47 0.46 14.39
N ILE A 105 2.75 0.41 14.00
CA ILE A 105 3.71 1.50 14.18
C ILE A 105 3.25 2.76 13.44
N TRP A 106 2.82 2.62 12.18
CA TRP A 106 2.28 3.75 11.42
C TRP A 106 1.01 4.32 12.05
N ARG A 107 0.13 3.47 12.57
CA ARG A 107 -1.07 3.95 13.28
C ARG A 107 -0.70 4.86 14.43
N GLU A 108 0.24 4.44 15.29
CA GLU A 108 0.71 5.29 16.38
C GLU A 108 1.32 6.60 15.90
N GLY A 109 2.16 6.54 14.85
CA GLY A 109 2.77 7.72 14.25
C GLY A 109 1.74 8.71 13.68
N TYR A 110 0.70 8.20 13.02
CA TYR A 110 -0.40 9.02 12.55
C TYR A 110 -1.23 9.62 13.70
N GLU A 111 -1.55 8.82 14.71
CA GLU A 111 -2.35 9.27 15.87
C GLU A 111 -1.59 10.30 16.73
N LYS A 112 -0.27 10.17 16.84
CA LYS A 112 0.62 11.14 17.51
C LYS A 112 0.85 12.40 16.67
N GLY A 113 0.58 12.37 15.37
CA GLY A 113 0.85 13.46 14.43
C GLY A 113 2.28 13.50 13.90
N ASP A 114 3.09 12.46 14.15
CA ASP A 114 4.46 12.33 13.66
C ASP A 114 4.48 12.06 12.15
N ILE A 115 3.44 11.43 11.63
CA ILE A 115 3.24 11.14 10.20
C ILE A 115 2.03 11.93 9.69
N SER A 116 2.20 12.56 8.53
CA SER A 116 1.12 13.18 7.77
C SER A 116 1.29 12.85 6.29
N SER A 117 0.23 12.38 5.65
CA SER A 117 0.30 11.91 4.25
C SER A 117 0.18 13.06 3.28
N SER A 118 1.07 13.07 2.28
CA SER A 118 1.01 14.03 1.17
C SER A 118 0.44 13.35 -0.06
N LEU A 119 -0.73 13.81 -0.50
CA LEU A 119 -1.28 13.44 -1.81
C LEU A 119 -0.71 14.36 -2.90
N TYR A 120 -0.80 13.94 -4.17
CA TYR A 120 -0.50 14.87 -5.26
C TYR A 120 -1.43 16.09 -5.19
N PRO A 121 -0.95 17.31 -5.54
CA PRO A 121 -1.68 18.56 -5.29
C PRO A 121 -3.10 18.61 -5.84
N GLU A 122 -3.34 18.01 -7.00
CA GLU A 122 -4.63 18.00 -7.67
C GLU A 122 -5.56 16.85 -7.24
N THR A 123 -5.07 15.90 -6.45
CA THR A 123 -5.81 14.66 -6.13
C THR A 123 -7.15 14.96 -5.47
N ILE A 124 -7.19 15.83 -4.47
CA ILE A 124 -8.42 16.13 -3.71
C ILE A 124 -9.45 16.79 -4.61
N GLU A 125 -9.02 17.75 -5.44
CA GLU A 125 -9.90 18.43 -6.41
C GLU A 125 -10.51 17.41 -7.39
N ALA A 126 -9.67 16.53 -7.95
CA ALA A 126 -10.10 15.51 -8.91
C ALA A 126 -11.10 14.52 -8.27
N LEU A 127 -10.80 14.01 -7.07
CA LEU A 127 -11.69 13.10 -6.33
C LEU A 127 -13.03 13.75 -6.00
N SER A 128 -13.00 15.01 -5.55
CA SER A 128 -14.21 15.80 -5.27
C SER A 128 -15.09 15.96 -6.51
N LYS A 129 -14.50 16.33 -7.64
CA LYS A 129 -15.21 16.52 -8.90
C LYS A 129 -15.78 15.20 -9.43
N LEU A 130 -15.02 14.09 -9.36
CA LEU A 130 -15.51 12.75 -9.71
C LEU A 130 -16.75 12.38 -8.90
N LYS A 131 -16.69 12.58 -7.58
CA LYS A 131 -17.81 12.29 -6.68
C LYS A 131 -19.04 13.16 -6.96
N GLN A 132 -18.85 14.46 -7.22
CA GLN A 132 -19.91 15.38 -7.62
C GLN A 132 -20.60 14.97 -8.93
N GLN A 133 -19.86 14.36 -9.86
CA GLN A 133 -20.39 13.81 -11.11
C GLN A 133 -21.03 12.44 -10.95
N GLY A 134 -21.08 11.89 -9.73
CA GLY A 134 -21.76 10.63 -9.42
C GLY A 134 -20.90 9.37 -9.61
N TYR A 135 -19.58 9.50 -9.83
CA TYR A 135 -18.70 8.34 -9.89
C TYR A 135 -18.51 7.73 -8.50
N ILE A 136 -18.54 6.41 -8.43
CA ILE A 136 -18.18 5.64 -7.23
C ILE A 136 -16.67 5.43 -7.23
N LEU A 137 -16.00 5.83 -6.15
CA LEU A 137 -14.55 5.71 -6.02
C LEU A 137 -14.19 4.54 -5.13
N ALA A 138 -13.19 3.80 -5.56
CA ALA A 138 -12.62 2.67 -4.84
C ALA A 138 -11.09 2.71 -4.88
N VAL A 139 -10.46 2.10 -3.89
CA VAL A 139 -9.00 1.98 -3.80
C VAL A 139 -8.60 0.51 -3.88
N TYR A 140 -7.50 0.23 -4.59
CA TYR A 140 -6.86 -1.07 -4.59
C TYR A 140 -5.34 -0.91 -4.49
N SER A 141 -4.77 -1.27 -3.35
CA SER A 141 -3.34 -1.12 -3.06
C SER A 141 -2.75 -2.39 -2.44
N SER A 142 -1.43 -2.52 -2.49
CA SER A 142 -0.68 -3.57 -1.78
C SER A 142 -0.71 -3.40 -0.26
N GLY A 143 -0.88 -2.16 0.23
CA GLY A 143 -1.08 -1.86 1.65
C GLY A 143 -2.38 -2.46 2.18
N SER A 144 -2.42 -2.85 3.47
CA SER A 144 -3.66 -3.31 4.10
C SER A 144 -4.73 -2.22 4.06
N ILE A 145 -6.01 -2.62 4.03
CA ILE A 145 -7.13 -1.66 4.08
C ILE A 145 -6.99 -0.71 5.27
N SER A 146 -6.48 -1.18 6.40
CA SER A 146 -6.22 -0.34 7.58
C SER A 146 -5.16 0.72 7.28
N ALA A 147 -4.04 0.34 6.66
CA ALA A 147 -2.97 1.28 6.29
C ALA A 147 -3.44 2.29 5.23
N GLN A 148 -4.20 1.83 4.23
CA GLN A 148 -4.80 2.71 3.24
C GLN A 148 -5.70 3.79 3.89
N LYS A 149 -6.56 3.37 4.83
CA LYS A 149 -7.44 4.29 5.55
C LYS A 149 -6.68 5.26 6.44
N LEU A 150 -5.59 4.83 7.08
CA LEU A 150 -4.71 5.72 7.84
C LEU A 150 -4.11 6.79 6.93
N LEU A 151 -3.58 6.40 5.76
CA LEU A 151 -3.00 7.32 4.78
C LEU A 151 -4.01 8.41 4.39
N TYR A 152 -5.23 8.04 4.00
CA TYR A 152 -6.22 9.03 3.58
C TYR A 152 -6.87 9.80 4.73
N ARG A 153 -6.89 9.24 5.94
CA ARG A 153 -7.43 9.92 7.14
C ARG A 153 -6.51 11.05 7.61
N HIS A 154 -5.22 10.84 7.53
CA HIS A 154 -4.21 11.76 8.08
C HIS A 154 -3.44 12.50 6.99
N THR A 155 -4.17 12.99 5.96
CA THR A 155 -3.54 13.83 4.95
C THR A 155 -3.27 15.23 5.48
N THR A 156 -2.32 15.94 4.86
CA THR A 156 -2.06 17.37 5.15
C THR A 156 -3.31 18.25 4.97
N ASN A 157 -4.33 17.75 4.28
CA ASN A 157 -5.60 18.43 4.03
C ASN A 157 -6.77 17.85 4.85
N GLY A 158 -6.48 17.08 5.91
CA GLY A 158 -7.47 16.43 6.75
C GLY A 158 -7.95 15.07 6.21
N ASP A 159 -9.05 14.56 6.76
CA ASP A 159 -9.57 13.23 6.45
C ASP A 159 -10.26 13.19 5.06
N GLN A 160 -9.70 12.40 4.17
CA GLN A 160 -10.17 12.18 2.79
C GLN A 160 -10.84 10.81 2.58
N THR A 161 -11.01 10.01 3.64
CA THR A 161 -11.60 8.66 3.55
C THR A 161 -13.02 8.67 3.00
N ALA A 162 -13.79 9.75 3.22
CA ALA A 162 -15.16 9.91 2.75
C ALA A 162 -15.32 9.94 1.22
N PHE A 163 -14.24 10.11 0.46
CA PHE A 163 -14.31 10.01 -1.00
C PHE A 163 -14.58 8.58 -1.47
N PHE A 164 -14.10 7.56 -0.75
CA PHE A 164 -14.08 6.18 -1.20
C PHE A 164 -15.20 5.35 -0.60
N SER A 165 -15.91 4.64 -1.47
CA SER A 165 -16.98 3.70 -1.09
C SER A 165 -16.46 2.28 -0.85
N HIS A 166 -15.34 1.90 -1.53
CA HIS A 166 -14.77 0.56 -1.44
C HIS A 166 -13.26 0.61 -1.29
N TRP A 167 -12.73 -0.38 -0.57
CA TRP A 167 -11.31 -0.53 -0.27
C TRP A 167 -10.91 -1.98 -0.49
N PHE A 168 -9.88 -2.20 -1.28
CA PHE A 168 -9.35 -3.52 -1.60
C PHE A 168 -7.85 -3.59 -1.33
N ASP A 169 -7.39 -4.72 -0.86
CA ASP A 169 -5.97 -5.04 -0.68
C ASP A 169 -5.63 -6.41 -1.28
N THR A 170 -4.40 -6.87 -1.08
CA THR A 170 -3.92 -8.16 -1.61
C THR A 170 -4.63 -9.38 -1.04
N ARG A 171 -5.51 -9.25 -0.03
CA ARG A 171 -6.41 -10.34 0.41
C ARG A 171 -7.51 -10.59 -0.61
N THR A 172 -7.88 -9.59 -1.40
CA THR A 172 -8.82 -9.77 -2.54
C THR A 172 -8.15 -10.55 -3.67
N GLY A 173 -6.83 -10.43 -3.83
CA GLY A 173 -6.02 -11.13 -4.82
C GLY A 173 -4.73 -10.38 -5.14
N ASN A 174 -3.92 -10.98 -6.01
CA ASN A 174 -2.68 -10.37 -6.47
C ASN A 174 -2.98 -9.32 -7.55
N LYS A 175 -2.46 -8.10 -7.40
CA LYS A 175 -2.64 -6.98 -8.35
C LYS A 175 -2.14 -7.28 -9.78
N LYS A 176 -1.29 -8.31 -9.94
CA LYS A 176 -0.77 -8.74 -11.25
C LYS A 176 -1.65 -9.81 -11.93
N GLU A 177 -2.76 -10.21 -11.31
CA GLU A 177 -3.66 -11.24 -11.81
C GLU A 177 -5.02 -10.67 -12.22
N SER A 178 -5.49 -11.00 -13.42
CA SER A 178 -6.78 -10.51 -13.91
C SER A 178 -7.98 -10.95 -13.08
N LYS A 179 -7.87 -12.13 -12.43
CA LYS A 179 -8.91 -12.63 -11.52
C LYS A 179 -9.22 -11.64 -10.38
N SER A 180 -8.21 -11.01 -9.82
CA SER A 180 -8.39 -10.03 -8.72
C SER A 180 -9.30 -8.86 -9.12
N TYR A 181 -9.18 -8.37 -10.34
CA TYR A 181 -10.01 -7.29 -10.86
C TYR A 181 -11.45 -7.74 -11.17
N SER A 182 -11.63 -8.99 -11.58
CA SER A 182 -12.97 -9.60 -11.73
C SER A 182 -13.63 -9.75 -10.36
N ASP A 183 -12.90 -10.24 -9.34
CA ASP A 183 -13.40 -10.40 -7.97
C ASP A 183 -13.77 -9.03 -7.36
N ILE A 184 -12.96 -7.98 -7.61
CA ILE A 184 -13.27 -6.60 -7.21
C ILE A 184 -14.58 -6.12 -7.85
N SER A 185 -14.78 -6.34 -9.15
CA SER A 185 -16.01 -5.92 -9.82
C SER A 185 -17.25 -6.64 -9.26
N ILE A 186 -17.11 -7.92 -8.91
CA ILE A 186 -18.16 -8.70 -8.24
C ILE A 186 -18.43 -8.11 -6.84
N ALA A 187 -17.40 -7.82 -6.06
CA ALA A 187 -17.54 -7.24 -4.73
C ALA A 187 -18.20 -5.84 -4.74
N MET A 188 -17.98 -5.06 -5.80
CA MET A 188 -18.67 -3.78 -6.02
C MET A 188 -20.06 -3.96 -6.64
N ASN A 189 -20.47 -5.19 -6.97
CA ASN A 189 -21.74 -5.51 -7.66
C ASN A 189 -21.93 -4.72 -8.97
N ILE A 190 -20.89 -4.65 -9.81
CA ILE A 190 -20.88 -3.89 -11.07
C ILE A 190 -20.22 -4.69 -12.19
N PRO A 191 -20.73 -4.63 -13.44
CA PRO A 191 -20.03 -5.22 -14.59
C PRO A 191 -18.63 -4.64 -14.75
N VAL A 192 -17.64 -5.49 -14.95
CA VAL A 192 -16.22 -5.11 -15.05
C VAL A 192 -15.93 -4.01 -16.07
N GLY A 193 -16.63 -4.00 -17.21
CA GLY A 193 -16.51 -2.97 -18.25
C GLY A 193 -17.04 -1.57 -17.85
N LYS A 194 -17.66 -1.44 -16.67
CA LYS A 194 -18.04 -0.13 -16.11
C LYS A 194 -17.02 0.44 -15.11
N VAL A 195 -15.94 -0.26 -14.90
CA VAL A 195 -14.85 0.15 -14.02
C VAL A 195 -13.68 0.68 -14.83
N MET A 196 -13.13 1.82 -14.44
CA MET A 196 -11.85 2.32 -14.92
C MET A 196 -10.81 2.15 -13.82
N PHE A 197 -9.71 1.49 -14.13
CA PHE A 197 -8.56 1.34 -13.23
C PHE A 197 -7.44 2.31 -13.60
N VAL A 198 -6.82 2.91 -12.60
CA VAL A 198 -5.68 3.82 -12.77
C VAL A 198 -4.54 3.36 -11.87
N SER A 199 -3.36 3.12 -12.44
CA SER A 199 -2.15 2.68 -11.73
C SER A 199 -0.91 3.14 -12.49
N ASP A 200 0.21 3.24 -11.78
CA ASP A 200 1.54 3.52 -12.34
C ASP A 200 2.30 2.25 -12.76
N SER A 201 1.68 1.07 -12.63
CA SER A 201 2.26 -0.22 -13.01
C SER A 201 1.63 -0.77 -14.28
N CYS A 202 2.43 -0.92 -15.34
CA CYS A 202 1.98 -1.57 -16.59
C CYS A 202 1.50 -3.00 -16.37
N THR A 203 2.11 -3.73 -15.43
CA THR A 203 1.71 -5.11 -15.14
C THR A 203 0.30 -5.16 -14.54
N GLU A 204 -0.02 -4.24 -13.64
CA GLU A 204 -1.35 -4.11 -13.05
C GLU A 204 -2.38 -3.63 -14.08
N CYS A 205 -2.01 -2.64 -14.88
CA CYS A 205 -2.81 -2.16 -16.01
C CYS A 205 -3.16 -3.29 -17.00
N ASN A 206 -2.18 -4.14 -17.33
CA ASN A 206 -2.41 -5.31 -18.19
C ASN A 206 -3.37 -6.32 -17.56
N ALA A 207 -3.23 -6.59 -16.26
CA ALA A 207 -4.12 -7.51 -15.54
C ALA A 207 -5.56 -6.99 -15.48
N ALA A 208 -5.76 -5.70 -15.18
CA ALA A 208 -7.06 -5.04 -15.19
C ALA A 208 -7.70 -5.02 -16.57
N LYS A 209 -6.93 -4.67 -17.62
CA LYS A 209 -7.39 -4.70 -19.02
C LYS A 209 -7.80 -6.10 -19.46
N LYS A 210 -7.03 -7.13 -19.08
CA LYS A 210 -7.35 -8.54 -19.35
C LYS A 210 -8.66 -8.98 -18.66
N ALA A 211 -8.97 -8.42 -17.50
CA ALA A 211 -10.25 -8.65 -16.81
C ALA A 211 -11.43 -7.94 -17.50
N GLY A 212 -11.19 -6.97 -18.40
CA GLY A 212 -12.20 -6.21 -19.11
C GLY A 212 -12.46 -4.80 -18.58
N MET A 213 -11.63 -4.30 -17.65
CA MET A 213 -11.70 -2.90 -17.20
C MET A 213 -11.15 -1.94 -18.27
N SER A 214 -11.65 -0.70 -18.28
CA SER A 214 -10.94 0.42 -18.90
C SER A 214 -9.73 0.76 -18.04
N VAL A 215 -8.61 1.19 -18.67
CA VAL A 215 -7.35 1.38 -17.95
C VAL A 215 -6.69 2.67 -18.37
N LEU A 216 -6.13 3.40 -17.42
CA LEU A 216 -5.24 4.52 -17.63
C LEU A 216 -3.94 4.32 -16.82
N PHE A 217 -2.82 4.60 -17.46
CA PHE A 217 -1.52 4.59 -16.80
C PHE A 217 -1.21 5.94 -16.16
N SER A 218 -0.85 5.93 -14.89
CA SER A 218 -0.45 7.12 -14.13
C SER A 218 1.03 7.41 -14.38
N LEU A 219 1.32 8.33 -15.30
CA LEU A 219 2.69 8.73 -15.64
C LEU A 219 3.09 9.95 -14.80
N ARG A 220 3.69 9.71 -13.65
CA ARG A 220 4.17 10.75 -12.73
C ARG A 220 5.68 10.81 -12.73
N GLU A 221 6.21 12.01 -12.56
CA GLU A 221 7.64 12.17 -12.28
C GLU A 221 8.00 11.45 -10.97
N GLY A 222 9.11 10.71 -10.97
CA GLY A 222 9.57 9.92 -9.82
C GLY A 222 8.96 8.52 -9.70
N ASN A 223 7.96 8.15 -10.52
CA ASN A 223 7.47 6.78 -10.54
C ASN A 223 8.51 5.82 -11.14
N PRO A 224 8.56 4.56 -10.67
CA PRO A 224 9.51 3.57 -11.19
C PRO A 224 9.32 3.25 -12.67
N GLU A 225 8.07 3.16 -13.14
CA GLU A 225 7.77 2.94 -14.56
C GLU A 225 7.45 4.28 -15.23
N GLN A 226 8.22 4.63 -16.28
CA GLN A 226 8.08 5.87 -17.06
C GLN A 226 7.62 5.63 -18.50
N ASP A 227 7.47 4.37 -18.91
CA ASP A 227 6.96 3.98 -20.23
C ASP A 227 5.56 3.37 -20.08
N PRO A 228 4.49 4.05 -20.55
CA PRO A 228 3.12 3.53 -20.47
C PRO A 228 2.85 2.37 -21.42
N ARG A 229 3.80 2.04 -22.33
CA ARG A 229 3.64 1.03 -23.38
C ARG A 229 2.37 1.27 -24.19
N ASP A 230 1.48 0.28 -24.28
CA ASP A 230 0.21 0.35 -25.04
C ASP A 230 -0.95 0.97 -24.25
N HIS A 231 -0.71 1.53 -23.07
CA HIS A 231 -1.73 2.15 -22.25
C HIS A 231 -1.81 3.66 -22.52
N LYS A 232 -3.04 4.18 -22.52
CA LYS A 232 -3.24 5.63 -22.47
C LYS A 232 -2.74 6.15 -21.13
N ALA A 233 -1.92 7.21 -21.17
CA ALA A 233 -1.30 7.78 -19.98
C ALA A 233 -1.94 9.10 -19.58
N ILE A 234 -2.02 9.33 -18.29
CA ILE A 234 -2.36 10.63 -17.69
C ILE A 234 -1.22 11.10 -16.80
N LYS A 235 -0.96 12.39 -16.81
CA LYS A 235 0.09 13.01 -15.97
C LYS A 235 -0.44 13.54 -14.64
N ASP A 236 -1.75 13.71 -14.54
CA ASP A 236 -2.46 14.04 -13.32
C ASP A 236 -3.91 13.52 -13.37
N LEU A 237 -4.57 13.46 -12.20
CA LEU A 237 -5.92 12.90 -12.12
C LEU A 237 -7.00 13.78 -12.77
N ARG A 238 -6.76 15.07 -13.03
CA ARG A 238 -7.70 15.93 -13.74
C ARG A 238 -7.89 15.48 -15.19
N SER A 239 -6.85 14.87 -15.79
CA SER A 239 -6.92 14.32 -17.14
C SER A 239 -7.83 13.09 -17.24
N LEU A 240 -8.30 12.50 -16.12
CA LEU A 240 -9.32 11.43 -16.13
C LEU A 240 -10.58 11.84 -16.87
N PHE A 241 -10.99 13.10 -16.74
CA PHE A 241 -12.24 13.63 -17.32
C PHE A 241 -12.26 13.55 -18.85
N ASP A 242 -11.11 13.54 -19.52
CA ASP A 242 -10.99 13.42 -20.97
C ASP A 242 -11.37 12.01 -21.48
N TYR A 243 -11.45 11.03 -20.57
CA TYR A 243 -11.70 9.61 -20.86
C TYR A 243 -13.02 9.08 -20.28
N LEU A 244 -13.79 9.90 -19.60
CA LEU A 244 -15.03 9.52 -18.91
C LEU A 244 -16.31 9.90 -19.68
N LEU A 245 -16.18 10.50 -20.84
CA LEU A 245 -17.27 10.93 -21.72
C LEU A 245 -17.97 9.77 -22.42
#